data_e34c934ba3c7fda80f191791a1a06d93
#
_entry.id   e34c934ba3c7fda80f191791a1a06d93
#
_cell.length_a   1.000
_cell.length_b   1.000
_cell.length_c   1.000
_cell.angle_alpha   90.00
_cell.angle_beta   90.00
_cell.angle_gamma   90.00
#
_symmetry.space_group_name_H-M   'P 1'
#
loop_
_entity.id
_entity.type
_entity.pdbx_description
1 polymer ?
#
loop_
_entity_poly.entity_id
_entity_poly.type
_entity_poly.pdbx_seq_one_letter_code
_entity_poly.pdbx_strand_id
1 'polypeptide(L)'
;MSHSVFAQFLLHLGDSQLILSHRLAEWCGHAPELELDIALANIGLDLLGQARTLLSLAGEEEGLGRDEDQLAFFRNEREYRNLLLCEQPNGDFAQTMVRQWLMDHYHHLLFAALSHSQHKALAAFALKSLREVKYHLRFSTAWMERLSLGTSEAHAKTQLGLNELWRFSKELFVLTTEEQGLVTEGLIPNIEPLKAQWLDVVTVELQRLELSLPETGAYRSGAKQGLHTEHLGFVLAELQYMQRTYPNMSW
;
A
#
# COMPACT_ATOMS: atom_id res chain seq x y z
N MET A 1 17.44 -2.23 -21.19
CA MET A 1 16.12 -2.21 -21.85
C MET A 1 15.18 -1.50 -20.88
N SER A 2 14.57 -0.41 -21.28
CA SER A 2 13.59 0.28 -20.43
C SER A 2 12.35 -0.62 -20.38
N HIS A 3 12.02 -1.14 -19.20
CA HIS A 3 10.71 -1.72 -18.97
C HIS A 3 9.66 -0.70 -19.39
N SER A 4 8.54 -1.15 -19.93
CA SER A 4 7.48 -0.22 -20.29
C SER A 4 7.10 0.61 -19.05
N VAL A 5 6.83 1.87 -19.21
CA VAL A 5 6.43 2.76 -18.10
C VAL A 5 5.18 2.21 -17.41
N PHE A 6 4.29 1.57 -18.18
CA PHE A 6 3.10 0.95 -17.64
C PHE A 6 3.43 -0.26 -16.76
N ALA A 7 4.39 -1.12 -17.15
CA ALA A 7 4.85 -2.21 -16.28
C ALA A 7 5.43 -1.68 -14.96
N GLN A 8 6.20 -0.57 -14.97
CA GLN A 8 6.72 0.04 -13.75
C GLN A 8 5.60 0.57 -12.85
N PHE A 9 4.54 1.14 -13.42
CA PHE A 9 3.36 1.54 -12.66
C PHE A 9 2.64 0.35 -12.02
N LEU A 10 2.49 -0.76 -12.75
CA LEU A 10 1.89 -2.00 -12.23
C LEU A 10 2.76 -2.61 -11.11
N LEU A 11 4.09 -2.61 -11.28
CA LEU A 11 5.04 -3.02 -10.23
C LEU A 11 4.90 -2.15 -8.98
N HIS A 12 4.81 -0.81 -9.14
CA HIS A 12 4.62 0.09 -8.02
C HIS A 12 3.35 -0.23 -7.20
N LEU A 13 2.24 -0.52 -7.87
CA LEU A 13 1.02 -0.94 -7.20
C LEU A 13 1.15 -2.33 -6.58
N GLY A 14 1.64 -3.32 -7.34
CA GLY A 14 1.76 -4.71 -6.90
C GLY A 14 2.70 -4.86 -5.71
N ASP A 15 3.85 -4.20 -5.75
CA ASP A 15 4.81 -4.19 -4.64
C ASP A 15 4.21 -3.55 -3.39
N SER A 16 3.47 -2.45 -3.54
CA SER A 16 2.83 -1.79 -2.40
C SER A 16 1.83 -2.70 -1.70
N GLN A 17 1.01 -3.44 -2.47
CA GLN A 17 0.08 -4.41 -1.93
C GLN A 17 0.81 -5.60 -1.27
N LEU A 18 1.87 -6.12 -1.91
CA LEU A 18 2.66 -7.23 -1.39
C LEU A 18 3.29 -6.89 -0.04
N ILE A 19 3.99 -5.76 0.04
CA ILE A 19 4.70 -5.36 1.26
C ILE A 19 3.71 -5.01 2.38
N LEU A 20 2.61 -4.32 2.07
CA LEU A 20 1.57 -4.03 3.07
C LEU A 20 0.91 -5.31 3.60
N SER A 21 0.64 -6.30 2.73
CA SER A 21 0.13 -7.62 3.09
C SER A 21 1.05 -8.32 4.09
N HIS A 22 2.38 -8.32 3.83
CA HIS A 22 3.36 -8.91 4.75
C HIS A 22 3.39 -8.21 6.11
N ARG A 23 3.32 -6.88 6.13
CA ARG A 23 3.23 -6.13 7.38
C ARG A 23 1.98 -6.48 8.20
N LEU A 24 0.86 -6.73 7.56
CA LEU A 24 -0.34 -7.20 8.26
C LEU A 24 -0.22 -8.66 8.72
N ALA A 25 0.44 -9.52 7.94
CA ALA A 25 0.67 -10.91 8.33
C ALA A 25 1.56 -11.05 9.58
N GLU A 26 2.44 -10.08 9.87
CA GLU A 26 3.23 -10.04 11.11
C GLU A 26 2.35 -9.99 12.38
N TRP A 27 1.07 -9.60 12.27
CA TRP A 27 0.12 -9.61 13.39
C TRP A 27 -0.45 -11.01 13.70
N CYS A 28 -0.27 -11.99 12.81
CA CYS A 28 -0.82 -13.33 13.00
C CYS A 28 -0.31 -13.96 14.32
N GLY A 29 -1.22 -14.23 15.24
CA GLY A 29 -0.91 -14.72 16.59
C GLY A 29 -0.44 -13.64 17.59
N HIS A 30 -0.42 -12.35 17.21
CA HIS A 30 0.07 -11.24 18.03
C HIS A 30 -0.94 -10.10 18.20
N ALA A 31 -2.07 -10.15 17.51
CA ALA A 31 -3.10 -9.11 17.63
C ALA A 31 -3.73 -9.10 19.04
N PRO A 32 -4.22 -7.94 19.50
CA PRO A 32 -4.77 -7.81 20.86
C PRO A 32 -5.93 -8.75 21.18
N GLU A 33 -6.71 -9.12 20.16
CA GLU A 33 -7.88 -10.01 20.26
C GLU A 33 -7.97 -10.93 19.05
N LEU A 34 -8.58 -12.10 19.21
CA LEU A 34 -8.71 -13.12 18.16
C LEU A 34 -9.44 -12.58 16.92
N GLU A 35 -10.47 -11.79 17.11
CA GLU A 35 -11.26 -11.21 16.02
C GLU A 35 -10.44 -10.23 15.19
N LEU A 36 -9.51 -9.53 15.83
CA LEU A 36 -8.58 -8.62 15.14
C LEU A 36 -7.52 -9.39 14.35
N ASP A 37 -6.99 -10.44 14.94
CA ASP A 37 -6.02 -11.33 14.28
C ASP A 37 -6.61 -11.87 12.98
N ILE A 38 -7.82 -12.43 13.05
CA ILE A 38 -8.55 -12.93 11.88
C ILE A 38 -8.83 -11.82 10.86
N ALA A 39 -9.25 -10.63 11.33
CA ALA A 39 -9.57 -9.54 10.43
C ALA A 39 -8.31 -9.02 9.69
N LEU A 40 -7.19 -8.83 10.40
CA LEU A 40 -5.93 -8.40 9.80
C LEU A 40 -5.37 -9.44 8.84
N ALA A 41 -5.46 -10.73 9.19
CA ALA A 41 -5.08 -11.82 8.31
C ALA A 41 -5.91 -11.82 7.00
N ASN A 42 -7.23 -11.62 7.09
CA ASN A 42 -8.10 -11.54 5.91
C ASN A 42 -7.79 -10.32 5.04
N ILE A 43 -7.56 -9.15 5.63
CA ILE A 43 -7.13 -7.95 4.88
C ILE A 43 -5.77 -8.23 4.20
N GLY A 44 -4.83 -8.86 4.92
CA GLY A 44 -3.55 -9.28 4.35
C GLY A 44 -3.70 -10.22 3.15
N LEU A 45 -4.61 -11.19 3.21
CA LEU A 45 -4.90 -12.10 2.10
C LEU A 45 -5.54 -11.40 0.90
N ASP A 46 -6.45 -10.43 1.12
CA ASP A 46 -7.01 -9.62 0.05
C ASP A 46 -5.90 -8.82 -0.67
N LEU A 47 -5.02 -8.17 0.09
CA LEU A 47 -3.87 -7.43 -0.44
C LEU A 47 -2.90 -8.34 -1.21
N LEU A 48 -2.65 -9.56 -0.72
CA LEU A 48 -1.82 -10.54 -1.41
C LEU A 48 -2.45 -10.97 -2.74
N GLY A 49 -3.76 -11.18 -2.77
CA GLY A 49 -4.50 -11.49 -4.00
C GLY A 49 -4.45 -10.34 -5.01
N GLN A 50 -4.52 -9.10 -4.52
CA GLN A 50 -4.33 -7.89 -5.34
C GLN A 50 -2.90 -7.80 -5.88
N ALA A 51 -1.89 -8.02 -5.03
CA ALA A 51 -0.48 -8.04 -5.43
C ALA A 51 -0.21 -9.06 -6.54
N ARG A 52 -0.69 -10.29 -6.37
CA ARG A 52 -0.56 -11.35 -7.36
C ARG A 52 -1.11 -10.91 -8.73
N THR A 53 -2.32 -10.37 -8.76
CA THR A 53 -2.94 -9.92 -10.02
C THR A 53 -2.14 -8.81 -10.70
N LEU A 54 -1.66 -7.82 -9.92
CA LEU A 54 -0.88 -6.70 -10.45
C LEU A 54 0.51 -7.13 -10.93
N LEU A 55 1.18 -8.02 -10.19
CA LEU A 55 2.49 -8.54 -10.59
C LEU A 55 2.39 -9.44 -11.82
N SER A 56 1.34 -10.28 -11.95
CA SER A 56 1.09 -11.03 -13.18
C SER A 56 0.92 -10.09 -14.39
N LEU A 57 0.09 -9.04 -14.25
CA LEU A 57 -0.07 -8.04 -15.31
C LEU A 57 1.25 -7.31 -15.61
N ALA A 58 2.06 -7.01 -14.60
CA ALA A 58 3.36 -6.38 -14.80
C ALA A 58 4.32 -7.27 -15.59
N GLY A 59 4.35 -8.58 -15.28
CA GLY A 59 5.14 -9.56 -16.01
C GLY A 59 4.73 -9.70 -17.48
N GLU A 60 3.42 -9.69 -17.75
CA GLU A 60 2.88 -9.67 -19.13
C GLU A 60 3.32 -8.40 -19.88
N GLU A 61 3.19 -7.22 -19.25
CA GLU A 61 3.49 -5.93 -19.85
C GLU A 61 4.99 -5.68 -20.07
N GLU A 62 5.85 -6.24 -19.23
CA GLU A 62 7.30 -6.12 -19.45
C GLU A 62 7.82 -7.05 -20.56
N GLY A 63 7.12 -8.15 -20.82
CA GLY A 63 7.46 -9.10 -21.89
C GLY A 63 8.78 -9.84 -21.69
N LEU A 64 9.28 -9.97 -20.46
CA LEU A 64 10.54 -10.67 -20.12
C LEU A 64 10.32 -12.11 -19.69
N GLY A 65 9.07 -12.59 -19.67
CA GLY A 65 8.70 -13.93 -19.28
C GLY A 65 8.80 -14.20 -17.79
N ARG A 66 8.80 -13.16 -16.96
CA ARG A 66 8.74 -13.27 -15.50
C ARG A 66 7.29 -13.35 -15.04
N ASP A 67 6.98 -14.34 -14.21
CA ASP A 67 5.71 -14.47 -13.53
C ASP A 67 5.67 -13.65 -12.21
N GLU A 68 4.53 -13.69 -11.54
CA GLU A 68 4.33 -12.99 -10.27
C GLU A 68 5.30 -13.48 -9.18
N ASP A 69 5.63 -14.77 -9.14
CA ASP A 69 6.53 -15.34 -8.13
C ASP A 69 7.97 -14.89 -8.38
N GLN A 70 8.41 -14.85 -9.63
CA GLN A 70 9.72 -14.32 -9.98
C GLN A 70 9.83 -12.83 -9.63
N LEU A 71 8.77 -12.07 -9.86
CA LEU A 71 8.71 -10.66 -9.49
C LEU A 71 8.66 -10.46 -7.97
N ALA A 72 7.99 -11.32 -7.21
CA ALA A 72 7.92 -11.22 -5.77
C ALA A 72 9.19 -11.70 -5.06
N PHE A 73 9.76 -12.84 -5.47
CA PHE A 73 10.77 -13.52 -4.65
C PHE A 73 12.21 -13.34 -5.11
N PHE A 74 12.46 -12.90 -6.35
CA PHE A 74 13.81 -12.88 -6.89
C PHE A 74 14.37 -11.49 -7.23
N ARG A 75 13.57 -10.43 -7.10
CA ARG A 75 14.06 -9.05 -7.24
C ARG A 75 14.81 -8.60 -5.99
N ASN A 76 15.86 -7.81 -6.18
CA ASN A 76 16.59 -7.17 -5.09
C ASN A 76 15.83 -5.92 -4.60
N GLU A 77 16.19 -5.44 -3.42
CA GLU A 77 15.56 -4.28 -2.77
C GLU A 77 15.40 -3.08 -3.72
N ARG A 78 16.45 -2.71 -4.46
CA ARG A 78 16.41 -1.57 -5.38
C ARG A 78 15.56 -1.77 -6.64
N GLU A 79 15.08 -2.97 -6.86
CA GLU A 79 14.17 -3.30 -7.96
C GLU A 79 12.69 -3.24 -7.54
N TYR A 80 12.43 -3.15 -6.23
CA TYR A 80 11.10 -2.92 -5.70
C TYR A 80 10.67 -1.46 -5.90
N ARG A 81 9.35 -1.25 -5.96
CA ARG A 81 8.71 0.05 -6.25
C ARG A 81 7.61 0.38 -5.25
N ASN A 82 7.49 -0.37 -4.16
CA ASN A 82 6.44 -0.15 -3.16
C ASN A 82 6.56 1.23 -2.50
N LEU A 83 5.42 1.83 -2.17
CA LEU A 83 5.34 3.05 -1.37
C LEU A 83 6.09 2.88 -0.04
N LEU A 84 6.85 3.91 0.35
CA LEU A 84 7.61 3.91 1.61
C LEU A 84 6.71 3.76 2.83
N LEU A 85 5.47 4.22 2.76
CA LEU A 85 4.48 4.04 3.82
C LEU A 85 4.18 2.56 4.07
N CYS A 86 4.15 1.72 3.03
CA CYS A 86 3.84 0.30 3.13
C CYS A 86 4.91 -0.50 3.87
N GLU A 87 6.18 -0.10 3.78
CA GLU A 87 7.31 -0.82 4.38
C GLU A 87 7.60 -0.44 5.83
N GLN A 88 6.93 0.59 6.36
CA GLN A 88 7.16 1.02 7.74
C GLN A 88 6.80 -0.09 8.74
N PRO A 89 7.54 -0.22 9.86
CA PRO A 89 7.25 -1.21 10.88
C PRO A 89 5.82 -1.06 11.42
N ASN A 90 5.28 -2.14 11.94
CA ASN A 90 3.94 -2.12 12.56
C ASN A 90 3.87 -1.20 13.78
N GLY A 91 4.98 -1.07 14.54
CA GLY A 91 4.95 -0.36 15.81
C GLY A 91 3.95 -1.01 16.77
N ASP A 92 3.12 -0.18 17.38
CA ASP A 92 1.97 -0.69 18.13
C ASP A 92 0.72 -0.80 17.25
N PHE A 93 -0.38 -1.29 17.82
CA PHE A 93 -1.62 -1.47 17.09
C PHE A 93 -2.20 -0.13 16.56
N ALA A 94 -2.03 0.97 17.31
CA ALA A 94 -2.49 2.28 16.87
C ALA A 94 -1.71 2.77 15.64
N GLN A 95 -0.39 2.61 15.62
CA GLN A 95 0.43 2.95 14.45
C GLN A 95 0.07 2.12 13.22
N THR A 96 -0.16 0.81 13.40
CA THR A 96 -0.64 -0.07 12.31
C THR A 96 -1.99 0.39 11.78
N MET A 97 -2.94 0.74 12.64
CA MET A 97 -4.25 1.23 12.19
C MET A 97 -4.17 2.56 11.47
N VAL A 98 -3.32 3.48 11.91
CA VAL A 98 -3.05 4.74 11.20
C VAL A 98 -2.50 4.47 9.79
N ARG A 99 -1.48 3.60 9.66
CA ARG A 99 -0.92 3.23 8.35
C ARG A 99 -2.00 2.65 7.44
N GLN A 100 -2.76 1.68 7.94
CA GLN A 100 -3.81 1.02 7.18
C GLN A 100 -4.90 2.01 6.75
N TRP A 101 -5.35 2.88 7.64
CA TRP A 101 -6.38 3.88 7.37
C TRP A 101 -5.94 4.90 6.30
N LEU A 102 -4.70 5.39 6.34
CA LEU A 102 -4.14 6.28 5.32
C LEU A 102 -4.10 5.58 3.96
N MET A 103 -3.66 4.31 3.92
CA MET A 103 -3.61 3.51 2.70
C MET A 103 -5.00 3.15 2.17
N ASP A 104 -5.96 2.84 3.04
CA ASP A 104 -7.32 2.49 2.62
C ASP A 104 -8.04 3.67 1.97
N HIS A 105 -7.88 4.88 2.50
CA HIS A 105 -8.39 6.09 1.86
C HIS A 105 -7.75 6.32 0.48
N TYR A 106 -6.44 6.11 0.36
CA TYR A 106 -5.73 6.20 -0.90
C TYR A 106 -6.22 5.15 -1.90
N HIS A 107 -6.24 3.89 -1.52
CA HIS A 107 -6.68 2.79 -2.37
C HIS A 107 -8.14 2.96 -2.81
N HIS A 108 -9.01 3.43 -1.93
CA HIS A 108 -10.41 3.68 -2.26
C HIS A 108 -10.56 4.68 -3.41
N LEU A 109 -9.88 5.81 -3.34
CA LEU A 109 -9.90 6.83 -4.39
C LEU A 109 -9.19 6.36 -5.66
N LEU A 110 -8.02 5.75 -5.52
CA LEU A 110 -7.22 5.28 -6.65
C LEU A 110 -7.96 4.19 -7.42
N PHE A 111 -8.50 3.16 -6.75
CA PHE A 111 -9.18 2.07 -7.44
C PHE A 111 -10.52 2.49 -8.02
N ALA A 112 -11.23 3.44 -7.39
CA ALA A 112 -12.39 4.05 -8.00
C ALA A 112 -12.04 4.75 -9.33
N ALA A 113 -10.94 5.49 -9.37
CA ALA A 113 -10.47 6.13 -10.60
C ALA A 113 -9.94 5.11 -11.63
N LEU A 114 -9.13 4.13 -11.20
CA LEU A 114 -8.59 3.07 -12.07
C LEU A 114 -9.69 2.16 -12.67
N SER A 115 -10.87 2.06 -12.05
CA SER A 115 -11.99 1.31 -12.61
C SER A 115 -12.47 1.85 -13.97
N HIS A 116 -12.05 3.06 -14.33
CA HIS A 116 -12.31 3.72 -15.61
C HIS A 116 -11.11 3.69 -16.56
N SER A 117 -10.06 2.95 -16.25
CA SER A 117 -8.88 2.79 -17.11
C SER A 117 -9.25 2.23 -18.50
N GLN A 118 -8.58 2.73 -19.54
CA GLN A 118 -8.66 2.16 -20.88
C GLN A 118 -8.04 0.75 -20.96
N HIS A 119 -7.16 0.39 -20.02
CA HIS A 119 -6.61 -0.95 -19.89
C HIS A 119 -7.63 -1.88 -19.21
N LYS A 120 -8.31 -2.71 -19.98
CA LYS A 120 -9.46 -3.53 -19.52
C LYS A 120 -9.13 -4.42 -18.30
N ALA A 121 -7.95 -5.06 -18.28
CA ALA A 121 -7.57 -5.93 -17.17
C ALA A 121 -7.33 -5.12 -15.90
N LEU A 122 -6.69 -3.94 -15.98
CA LEU A 122 -6.49 -3.05 -14.86
C LEU A 122 -7.82 -2.48 -14.34
N ALA A 123 -8.73 -2.11 -15.23
CA ALA A 123 -10.08 -1.64 -14.86
C ALA A 123 -10.88 -2.74 -14.13
N ALA A 124 -10.82 -3.99 -14.62
CA ALA A 124 -11.48 -5.13 -13.99
C ALA A 124 -10.88 -5.45 -12.61
N PHE A 125 -9.54 -5.42 -12.49
CA PHE A 125 -8.83 -5.52 -11.22
C PHE A 125 -9.32 -4.46 -10.23
N ALA A 126 -9.30 -3.19 -10.64
CA ALA A 126 -9.69 -2.07 -9.78
C ALA A 126 -11.15 -2.17 -9.31
N LEU A 127 -12.06 -2.57 -10.19
CA LEU A 127 -13.48 -2.76 -9.86
C LEU A 127 -13.71 -3.88 -8.83
N LYS A 128 -12.95 -4.98 -8.94
CA LYS A 128 -12.98 -6.08 -7.95
C LYS A 128 -12.42 -5.60 -6.62
N SER A 129 -11.19 -5.08 -6.62
CA SER A 129 -10.46 -4.68 -5.41
C SER A 129 -11.14 -3.52 -4.66
N LEU A 130 -11.88 -2.65 -5.35
CA LEU A 130 -12.66 -1.60 -4.72
C LEU A 130 -13.71 -2.13 -3.73
N ARG A 131 -14.22 -3.34 -3.92
CA ARG A 131 -15.18 -3.98 -2.98
C ARG A 131 -14.47 -4.41 -1.70
N GLU A 132 -13.26 -4.97 -1.83
CA GLU A 132 -12.39 -5.37 -0.73
C GLU A 132 -11.97 -4.13 0.07
N VAL A 133 -11.45 -3.11 -0.61
CA VAL A 133 -11.01 -1.84 0.00
C VAL A 133 -12.14 -1.10 0.74
N LYS A 134 -13.38 -1.18 0.29
CA LYS A 134 -14.52 -0.64 1.05
C LYS A 134 -14.69 -1.31 2.43
N TYR A 135 -14.42 -2.60 2.52
CA TYR A 135 -14.40 -3.30 3.80
C TYR A 135 -13.19 -2.88 4.63
N HIS A 136 -11.98 -2.82 4.04
CA HIS A 136 -10.75 -2.40 4.71
C HIS A 136 -10.92 -1.00 5.32
N LEU A 137 -11.41 -0.04 4.53
CA LEU A 137 -11.63 1.34 4.97
C LEU A 137 -12.67 1.42 6.11
N ARG A 138 -13.75 0.64 6.03
CA ARG A 138 -14.73 0.58 7.12
C ARG A 138 -14.10 0.03 8.41
N PHE A 139 -13.27 -1.00 8.29
CA PHE A 139 -12.58 -1.62 9.42
C PHE A 139 -11.58 -0.64 10.05
N SER A 140 -10.68 -0.07 9.25
CA SER A 140 -9.66 0.85 9.75
C SER A 140 -10.27 2.13 10.32
N THR A 141 -11.31 2.71 9.70
CA THR A 141 -12.02 3.88 10.23
C THR A 141 -12.69 3.58 11.57
N ALA A 142 -13.34 2.42 11.73
CA ALA A 142 -13.95 2.03 13.00
C ALA A 142 -12.90 1.87 14.12
N TRP A 143 -11.69 1.41 13.79
CA TRP A 143 -10.60 1.31 14.76
C TRP A 143 -9.95 2.64 15.04
N MET A 144 -9.77 3.50 14.05
CA MET A 144 -9.32 4.89 14.27
C MET A 144 -10.26 5.61 15.27
N GLU A 145 -11.57 5.43 15.11
CA GLU A 145 -12.57 6.02 16.03
C GLU A 145 -12.41 5.48 17.47
N ARG A 146 -12.33 4.16 17.64
CA ARG A 146 -12.18 3.54 18.96
C ARG A 146 -10.87 3.95 19.66
N LEU A 147 -9.77 4.01 18.91
CA LEU A 147 -8.46 4.38 19.44
C LEU A 147 -8.39 5.88 19.78
N SER A 148 -8.94 6.73 18.91
CA SER A 148 -8.84 8.19 19.08
C SER A 148 -9.80 8.73 20.14
N LEU A 149 -11.02 8.21 20.21
CA LEU A 149 -12.07 8.69 21.13
C LEU A 149 -12.22 7.82 22.40
N GLY A 150 -11.36 6.82 22.55
CA GLY A 150 -11.37 5.91 23.70
C GLY A 150 -10.63 6.47 24.91
N THR A 151 -9.46 5.90 25.23
CA THR A 151 -8.64 6.35 26.34
C THR A 151 -7.64 7.41 25.91
N SER A 152 -7.20 8.27 26.85
CA SER A 152 -6.15 9.27 26.59
C SER A 152 -4.84 8.64 26.11
N GLU A 153 -4.51 7.44 26.60
CA GLU A 153 -3.34 6.70 26.16
C GLU A 153 -3.45 6.25 24.71
N ALA A 154 -4.59 5.66 24.32
CA ALA A 154 -4.83 5.22 22.93
C ALA A 154 -4.84 6.44 21.98
N HIS A 155 -5.47 7.54 22.37
CA HIS A 155 -5.44 8.80 21.63
C HIS A 155 -4.01 9.29 21.38
N ALA A 156 -3.18 9.35 22.43
CA ALA A 156 -1.79 9.80 22.33
C ALA A 156 -0.96 8.90 21.40
N LYS A 157 -1.13 7.57 21.47
CA LYS A 157 -0.48 6.61 20.58
C LYS A 157 -0.92 6.79 19.12
N THR A 158 -2.21 7.00 18.89
CA THR A 158 -2.75 7.24 17.55
C THR A 158 -2.20 8.53 16.95
N GLN A 159 -2.16 9.61 17.73
CA GLN A 159 -1.56 10.88 17.29
C GLN A 159 -0.06 10.73 17.01
N LEU A 160 0.67 9.98 17.85
CA LEU A 160 2.10 9.72 17.64
C LEU A 160 2.32 8.96 16.33
N GLY A 161 1.58 7.86 16.11
CA GLY A 161 1.65 7.09 14.86
C GLY A 161 1.34 7.95 13.63
N LEU A 162 0.33 8.83 13.73
CA LEU A 162 0.00 9.77 12.67
C LEU A 162 1.15 10.74 12.39
N ASN A 163 1.77 11.31 13.40
CA ASN A 163 2.90 12.23 13.26
C ASN A 163 4.11 11.56 12.59
N GLU A 164 4.40 10.31 12.94
CA GLU A 164 5.52 9.55 12.37
C GLU A 164 5.29 9.15 10.92
N LEU A 165 4.08 8.71 10.59
CA LEU A 165 3.75 8.18 9.26
C LEU A 165 3.40 9.27 8.24
N TRP A 166 2.96 10.45 8.69
CA TRP A 166 2.52 11.53 7.80
C TRP A 166 3.57 11.98 6.78
N ARG A 167 4.85 11.87 7.13
CA ARG A 167 5.98 12.23 6.25
C ARG A 167 6.02 11.46 4.94
N PHE A 168 5.36 10.30 4.86
CA PHE A 168 5.29 9.45 3.68
C PHE A 168 4.04 9.72 2.83
N SER A 169 3.09 10.50 3.31
CA SER A 169 1.79 10.69 2.67
C SER A 169 1.85 11.37 1.29
N LYS A 170 2.81 12.27 1.08
CA LYS A 170 2.95 12.95 -0.22
C LYS A 170 3.37 12.01 -1.34
N GLU A 171 4.09 10.93 -1.02
CA GLU A 171 4.54 9.97 -2.01
C GLU A 171 3.37 9.24 -2.69
N LEU A 172 2.24 9.09 -2.01
CA LEU A 172 1.01 8.49 -2.55
C LEU A 172 0.58 9.16 -3.87
N PHE A 173 0.91 10.43 -4.04
CA PHE A 173 0.45 11.27 -5.15
C PHE A 173 1.61 11.80 -6.02
N VAL A 174 2.66 11.00 -6.18
CA VAL A 174 3.77 11.35 -7.08
C VAL A 174 3.63 10.62 -8.40
N LEU A 175 3.53 11.37 -9.51
CA LEU A 175 3.72 10.85 -10.87
C LEU A 175 5.14 11.17 -11.34
N THR A 176 5.73 10.24 -12.06
CA THR A 176 6.97 10.52 -12.80
C THR A 176 6.63 11.25 -14.11
N THR A 177 7.63 11.86 -14.73
CA THR A 177 7.46 12.53 -16.03
C THR A 177 6.98 11.56 -17.10
N GLU A 178 7.48 10.32 -17.06
CA GLU A 178 7.11 9.26 -17.99
C GLU A 178 5.66 8.81 -17.82
N GLU A 179 5.16 8.76 -16.57
CA GLU A 179 3.78 8.37 -16.28
C GLU A 179 2.74 9.38 -16.77
N GLN A 180 3.12 10.64 -17.08
CA GLN A 180 2.21 11.62 -17.67
C GLN A 180 1.68 11.17 -19.05
N GLY A 181 2.48 10.39 -19.79
CA GLY A 181 2.03 9.74 -21.02
C GLY A 181 0.87 8.78 -20.78
N LEU A 182 0.96 7.96 -19.74
CA LEU A 182 -0.10 7.01 -19.36
C LEU A 182 -1.41 7.71 -18.97
N VAL A 183 -1.31 8.89 -18.32
CA VAL A 183 -2.48 9.72 -18.01
C VAL A 183 -3.15 10.21 -19.30
N THR A 184 -2.35 10.68 -20.24
CA THR A 184 -2.86 11.19 -21.54
C THR A 184 -3.52 10.08 -22.34
N GLU A 185 -3.02 8.85 -22.28
CA GLU A 185 -3.57 7.65 -22.92
C GLU A 185 -4.80 7.09 -22.17
N GLY A 186 -5.11 7.62 -21.00
CA GLY A 186 -6.21 7.13 -20.17
C GLY A 186 -5.96 5.76 -19.52
N LEU A 187 -4.71 5.31 -19.45
CA LEU A 187 -4.32 4.06 -18.81
C LEU A 187 -4.31 4.19 -17.28
N ILE A 188 -3.89 5.35 -16.77
CA ILE A 188 -3.92 5.68 -15.34
C ILE A 188 -4.63 7.02 -15.11
N PRO A 189 -5.18 7.27 -13.90
CA PRO A 189 -5.85 8.54 -13.62
C PRO A 189 -4.87 9.68 -13.43
N ASN A 190 -5.33 10.92 -13.66
CA ASN A 190 -4.66 12.08 -13.11
C ASN A 190 -4.79 12.05 -11.58
N ILE A 191 -3.66 12.06 -10.86
CA ILE A 191 -3.64 11.92 -9.39
C ILE A 191 -3.81 13.25 -8.64
N GLU A 192 -3.66 14.41 -9.28
CA GLU A 192 -3.80 15.71 -8.58
C GLU A 192 -5.21 15.92 -8.00
N PRO A 193 -6.31 15.62 -8.71
CA PRO A 193 -7.64 15.66 -8.12
C PRO A 193 -7.81 14.66 -6.98
N LEU A 194 -7.21 13.47 -7.08
CA LEU A 194 -7.27 12.44 -6.03
C LEU A 194 -6.56 12.88 -4.76
N LYS A 195 -5.44 13.58 -4.90
CA LYS A 195 -4.69 14.16 -3.78
C LYS A 195 -5.53 15.17 -3.01
N ALA A 196 -6.20 16.09 -3.72
CA ALA A 196 -7.08 17.07 -3.10
C ALA A 196 -8.22 16.38 -2.34
N GLN A 197 -8.91 15.42 -2.99
CA GLN A 197 -9.99 14.66 -2.37
C GLN A 197 -9.54 13.87 -1.14
N TRP A 198 -8.37 13.21 -1.23
CA TRP A 198 -7.80 12.46 -0.12
C TRP A 198 -7.50 13.37 1.07
N LEU A 199 -6.86 14.52 0.81
CA LEU A 199 -6.52 15.47 1.87
C LEU A 199 -7.76 16.04 2.54
N ASP A 200 -8.79 16.38 1.76
CA ASP A 200 -10.06 16.90 2.28
C ASP A 200 -10.73 15.86 3.18
N VAL A 201 -10.89 14.61 2.71
CA VAL A 201 -11.52 13.53 3.49
C VAL A 201 -10.72 13.23 4.76
N VAL A 202 -9.41 13.07 4.64
CA VAL A 202 -8.54 12.78 5.79
C VAL A 202 -8.59 13.91 6.81
N THR A 203 -8.56 15.18 6.38
CA THR A 203 -8.63 16.33 7.29
C THR A 203 -9.96 16.38 8.05
N VAL A 204 -11.08 16.16 7.37
CA VAL A 204 -12.40 16.14 8.00
C VAL A 204 -12.50 14.98 9.01
N GLU A 205 -12.02 13.79 8.65
CA GLU A 205 -12.04 12.65 9.56
C GLU A 205 -11.12 12.87 10.77
N LEU A 206 -9.92 13.41 10.60
CA LEU A 206 -9.03 13.73 11.72
C LEU A 206 -9.68 14.72 12.69
N GLN A 207 -10.37 15.76 12.19
CA GLN A 207 -11.11 16.69 13.04
C GLN A 207 -12.21 15.97 13.82
N ARG A 208 -12.98 15.08 13.18
CA ARG A 208 -14.02 14.25 13.83
C ARG A 208 -13.45 13.34 14.93
N LEU A 209 -12.23 12.86 14.73
CA LEU A 209 -11.50 11.99 15.65
C LEU A 209 -10.70 12.75 16.72
N GLU A 210 -10.83 14.08 16.77
CA GLU A 210 -10.10 14.96 17.70
C GLU A 210 -8.57 14.87 17.54
N LEU A 211 -8.09 14.40 16.37
CA LEU A 211 -6.67 14.31 16.03
C LEU A 211 -6.21 15.57 15.29
N SER A 212 -4.99 15.97 15.56
CA SER A 212 -4.37 17.10 14.87
C SER A 212 -3.71 16.64 13.59
N LEU A 213 -3.96 17.38 12.49
CA LEU A 213 -3.20 17.17 11.25
C LEU A 213 -1.71 17.49 11.53
N PRO A 214 -0.78 16.55 11.25
CA PRO A 214 0.63 16.79 11.55
C PRO A 214 1.18 17.99 10.78
N GLU A 215 2.02 18.77 11.44
CA GLU A 215 2.79 19.81 10.76
C GLU A 215 3.69 19.18 9.71
N THR A 216 3.82 19.84 8.57
CA THR A 216 4.58 19.32 7.42
C THR A 216 6.08 19.41 7.70
N GLY A 217 6.67 18.34 8.21
CA GLY A 217 8.12 18.14 8.24
C GLY A 217 8.69 17.79 6.85
N ALA A 218 9.94 17.37 6.83
CA ALA A 218 10.57 16.89 5.59
C ALA A 218 9.87 15.62 5.09
N TYR A 219 9.23 15.70 3.93
CA TYR A 219 8.62 14.53 3.29
C TYR A 219 9.68 13.55 2.79
N ARG A 220 9.33 12.26 2.80
CA ARG A 220 10.14 11.18 2.26
C ARG A 220 9.47 10.64 1.00
N SER A 221 10.26 10.43 -0.04
CA SER A 221 9.85 9.80 -1.28
C SER A 221 11.08 9.19 -1.96
N GLY A 222 10.87 8.32 -2.94
CA GLY A 222 11.95 7.67 -3.66
C GLY A 222 11.61 6.24 -4.11
N ALA A 223 10.47 5.72 -3.70
CA ALA A 223 10.04 4.37 -4.00
C ALA A 223 10.08 4.04 -5.49
N LYS A 224 9.57 4.93 -6.35
CA LYS A 224 9.57 4.74 -7.81
C LYS A 224 10.97 4.69 -8.42
N GLN A 225 11.98 5.17 -7.71
CA GLN A 225 13.40 5.09 -8.07
C GLN A 225 14.15 3.93 -7.39
N GLY A 226 13.44 3.10 -6.61
CA GLY A 226 14.05 2.03 -5.82
C GLY A 226 14.87 2.52 -4.63
N LEU A 227 14.49 3.68 -4.09
CA LEU A 227 15.06 4.22 -2.85
C LEU A 227 14.09 3.92 -1.71
N HIS A 228 14.52 3.07 -0.81
CA HIS A 228 13.72 2.56 0.29
C HIS A 228 14.31 2.95 1.64
N THR A 229 13.53 2.74 2.70
CA THR A 229 14.05 2.78 4.07
C THR A 229 14.70 1.44 4.40
N GLU A 230 15.49 1.38 5.48
CA GLU A 230 16.10 0.13 5.96
C GLU A 230 15.09 -0.99 6.23
N HIS A 231 13.83 -0.64 6.42
CA HIS A 231 12.77 -1.58 6.77
C HIS A 231 12.39 -2.55 5.66
N LEU A 232 12.54 -2.16 4.38
CA LEU A 232 12.25 -3.05 3.26
C LEU A 232 13.19 -4.26 3.25
N GLY A 233 14.48 -4.04 3.52
CA GLY A 233 15.46 -5.12 3.55
C GLY A 233 15.11 -6.24 4.54
N PHE A 234 14.57 -5.89 5.70
CA PHE A 234 14.11 -6.87 6.70
C PHE A 234 12.92 -7.68 6.19
N VAL A 235 11.91 -7.02 5.61
CA VAL A 235 10.74 -7.71 5.02
C VAL A 235 11.17 -8.66 3.93
N LEU A 236 12.03 -8.23 3.02
CA LEU A 236 12.49 -9.05 1.91
C LEU A 236 13.36 -10.24 2.37
N ALA A 237 14.15 -10.06 3.42
CA ALA A 237 14.95 -11.15 3.98
C ALA A 237 14.08 -12.31 4.47
N GLU A 238 12.92 -12.03 5.06
CA GLU A 238 11.96 -13.06 5.48
C GLU A 238 11.15 -13.59 4.30
N LEU A 239 10.57 -12.70 3.50
CA LEU A 239 9.74 -13.04 2.36
C LEU A 239 10.44 -13.95 1.34
N GLN A 240 11.69 -13.65 1.04
CA GLN A 240 12.42 -14.28 -0.07
C GLN A 240 13.30 -15.45 0.35
N TYR A 241 13.47 -15.68 1.66
CA TYR A 241 14.45 -16.63 2.19
C TYR A 241 14.27 -18.03 1.64
N MET A 242 13.06 -18.59 1.69
CA MET A 242 12.80 -19.97 1.28
C MET A 242 13.00 -20.17 -0.22
N GLN A 243 12.46 -19.28 -1.03
CA GLN A 243 12.53 -19.37 -2.50
C GLN A 243 13.95 -19.17 -3.02
N ARG A 244 14.73 -18.30 -2.40
CA ARG A 244 16.13 -18.07 -2.77
C ARG A 244 17.07 -19.17 -2.28
N THR A 245 16.79 -19.72 -1.10
CA THR A 245 17.63 -20.81 -0.51
C THR A 245 17.36 -22.15 -1.19
N TYR A 246 16.13 -22.41 -1.60
CA TYR A 246 15.70 -23.67 -2.20
C TYR A 246 15.03 -23.41 -3.57
N PRO A 247 15.80 -22.92 -4.56
CA PRO A 247 15.25 -22.63 -5.88
C PRO A 247 14.72 -23.91 -6.54
N ASN A 248 13.62 -23.80 -7.27
CA ASN A 248 12.94 -24.89 -7.97
C ASN A 248 12.24 -25.94 -7.07
N MET A 249 12.06 -25.65 -5.79
CA MET A 249 11.19 -26.47 -4.95
C MET A 249 9.72 -26.11 -5.19
N SER A 250 8.86 -27.13 -5.17
CA SER A 250 7.41 -26.97 -5.18
C SER A 250 6.88 -27.10 -3.75
N TRP A 251 6.07 -26.17 -3.30
CA TRP A 251 5.52 -26.11 -1.95
C TRP A 251 4.03 -26.44 -1.96
#